data_f3cd6d79e731384fb795ac8c59995287
#
_entry.id   f3cd6d79e731384fb795ac8c59995287
#
_cell.length_a   1.000
_cell.length_b   1.000
_cell.length_c   1.000
_cell.angle_alpha   90.00
_cell.angle_beta   90.00
_cell.angle_gamma   90.00
#
_symmetry.space_group_name_H-M   'P 1'
#
loop_
_entity.id
_entity.type
_entity.pdbx_description
1 polymer ?
#
loop_
_entity_poly.entity_id
_entity_poly.type
_entity_poly.pdbx_seq_one_letter_code
_entity_poly.pdbx_strand_id
1 'polypeptide(L)'
;LHDRLTFVEAIESLAASVGMSVPREAGSSRQEISANNKSIEAIAKATDFYKQQLRISTAAKKYLQGRGITGELARDYQLGYAPSGWQTLENGLEGVGLEALVEAGLVSEGKNKKHYDRFRNRVVFPIRNVKGQTIGFGGRSIGDDDGPKYLNSPETELFKKGEELYGLYEARKSNSRLHKIIVVEGYMDVLSLAQSGLTNVVATLGTATNETHFYKLFKYTDEVVLCFDGDGAGRQAGWKALERALPALSDQKQIKLIFVPEGEDPDTLVRKKGAEHFNQQIKNAISGLDYLLEQLSIPLNLESLDDRAKFYGLCQPYIDKMKAGILRDLFKQKIDQIVGLREQTKQTPRPKRSFSEGPKVSRLEGKLCRYLLKYPELWSRLDESFGENELLLINRCELLSAPVKQLQKHPTLGSEELLVRLIDEPAYDYFCDLLGKPVEIEIEEMEIEFREGLRRLTLKLKEQEELDSPDKLNEVASISDLKRFVSRKKNKISKL
;
A
#
# COMPACT_ATOMS: atom_id res chain seq x y z
N LEU A 1 16.39 6.35 7.72
CA LEU A 1 15.65 7.19 6.77
C LEU A 1 16.59 7.88 5.76
N HIS A 2 17.87 8.06 6.10
CA HIS A 2 18.84 8.74 5.22
C HIS A 2 19.22 7.88 3.99
N ASP A 3 19.27 6.54 4.12
CA ASP A 3 19.76 5.63 3.08
C ASP A 3 18.67 4.81 2.38
N ARG A 4 17.40 5.19 2.56
CA ARG A 4 16.23 4.54 1.90
C ARG A 4 16.11 3.04 2.17
N LEU A 5 16.61 2.59 3.30
CA LEU A 5 16.57 1.21 3.74
C LEU A 5 15.29 0.95 4.55
N THR A 6 14.73 -0.23 4.44
CA THR A 6 13.75 -0.72 5.41
C THR A 6 14.42 -0.89 6.78
N PHE A 7 13.63 -1.01 7.84
CA PHE A 7 14.16 -1.21 9.21
C PHE A 7 15.14 -2.40 9.28
N VAL A 8 14.82 -3.51 8.65
CA VAL A 8 15.69 -4.71 8.60
C VAL A 8 16.96 -4.44 7.80
N GLU A 9 16.85 -3.82 6.63
CA GLU A 9 18.02 -3.44 5.82
C GLU A 9 18.93 -2.44 6.54
N ALA A 10 18.35 -1.51 7.30
CA ALA A 10 19.11 -0.55 8.11
C ALA A 10 19.87 -1.25 9.23
N ILE A 11 19.25 -2.22 9.93
CA ILE A 11 19.92 -3.02 10.96
C ILE A 11 21.04 -3.85 10.35
N GLU A 12 20.82 -4.52 9.21
CA GLU A 12 21.87 -5.31 8.53
C GLU A 12 23.03 -4.41 8.07
N SER A 13 22.75 -3.22 7.55
CA SER A 13 23.78 -2.25 7.14
C SER A 13 24.60 -1.73 8.33
N LEU A 14 23.93 -1.38 9.42
CA LEU A 14 24.59 -0.94 10.65
C LEU A 14 25.44 -2.07 11.26
N ALA A 15 24.92 -3.28 11.33
CA ALA A 15 25.68 -4.44 11.82
C ALA A 15 26.93 -4.69 10.98
N ALA A 16 26.80 -4.62 9.63
CA ALA A 16 27.93 -4.78 8.72
C ALA A 16 28.98 -3.69 8.91
N SER A 17 28.58 -2.44 9.18
CA SER A 17 29.52 -1.32 9.39
C SER A 17 30.39 -1.47 10.65
N VAL A 18 29.93 -2.24 11.63
CA VAL A 18 30.69 -2.55 12.89
C VAL A 18 31.21 -3.98 12.90
N GLY A 19 31.21 -4.69 11.76
CA GLY A 19 31.73 -6.05 11.63
C GLY A 19 30.89 -7.13 12.33
N MET A 20 29.63 -6.81 12.66
CA MET A 20 28.70 -7.74 13.30
C MET A 20 27.75 -8.34 12.25
N SER A 21 27.35 -9.61 12.45
CA SER A 21 26.26 -10.23 11.68
C SER A 21 24.98 -10.20 12.51
N VAL A 22 23.86 -9.80 11.90
CA VAL A 22 22.54 -9.90 12.54
C VAL A 22 22.21 -11.38 12.71
N PRO A 23 21.94 -11.87 13.93
CA PRO A 23 21.49 -13.26 14.11
C PRO A 23 20.17 -13.47 13.36
N ARG A 24 20.15 -14.42 12.43
CA ARG A 24 18.92 -14.90 11.82
C ARG A 24 18.45 -16.13 12.59
N GLU A 25 17.15 -16.22 12.83
CA GLU A 25 16.58 -17.45 13.38
C GLU A 25 16.98 -18.65 12.51
N ALA A 26 17.44 -19.71 13.16
CA ALA A 26 18.06 -20.86 12.55
C ALA A 26 17.10 -21.59 11.58
N GLY A 27 17.33 -21.43 10.27
CA GLY A 27 16.57 -22.13 9.22
C GLY A 27 17.45 -22.66 8.08
N SER A 28 18.67 -22.14 7.88
CA SER A 28 19.55 -22.61 6.80
C SER A 28 20.79 -23.31 7.34
N SER A 29 21.11 -24.47 6.78
CA SER A 29 22.31 -25.22 7.15
C SER A 29 23.58 -24.45 6.72
N ARG A 30 24.70 -24.71 7.42
CA ARG A 30 26.02 -24.11 7.10
C ARG A 30 26.46 -24.42 5.65
N GLN A 31 25.92 -25.52 5.08
CA GLN A 31 26.18 -25.94 3.70
C GLN A 31 25.40 -25.08 2.70
N GLU A 32 24.11 -24.76 2.97
CA GLU A 32 23.29 -23.89 2.12
C GLU A 32 23.84 -22.45 2.07
N ILE A 33 24.33 -21.91 3.18
CA ILE A 33 24.99 -20.59 3.22
C ILE A 33 26.25 -20.61 2.35
N SER A 34 27.03 -21.69 2.37
CA SER A 34 28.25 -21.83 1.57
C SER A 34 27.94 -21.95 0.09
N ALA A 35 26.91 -22.73 -0.30
CA ALA A 35 26.46 -22.89 -1.69
C ALA A 35 25.92 -21.55 -2.24
N ASN A 36 25.10 -20.86 -1.49
CA ASN A 36 24.58 -19.54 -1.87
C ASN A 36 25.70 -18.52 -2.09
N ASN A 37 26.76 -18.51 -1.28
CA ASN A 37 27.90 -17.62 -1.46
C ASN A 37 28.66 -17.93 -2.78
N LYS A 38 28.83 -19.21 -3.15
CA LYS A 38 29.47 -19.61 -4.41
C LYS A 38 28.63 -19.21 -5.62
N SER A 39 27.31 -19.38 -5.53
CA SER A 39 26.39 -18.96 -6.60
C SER A 39 26.37 -17.43 -6.78
N ILE A 40 26.41 -16.65 -5.69
CA ILE A 40 26.53 -15.18 -5.73
C ILE A 40 27.83 -14.76 -6.43
N GLU A 41 28.96 -15.39 -6.07
CA GLU A 41 30.27 -15.13 -6.69
C GLU A 41 30.24 -15.48 -8.20
N ALA A 42 29.68 -16.64 -8.56
CA ALA A 42 29.53 -17.06 -9.95
C ALA A 42 28.72 -16.05 -10.78
N ILE A 43 27.56 -15.56 -10.25
CA ILE A 43 26.73 -14.56 -10.91
C ILE A 43 27.46 -13.22 -11.04
N ALA A 44 28.21 -12.79 -10.03
CA ALA A 44 29.00 -11.56 -10.09
C ALA A 44 30.08 -11.63 -11.17
N LYS A 45 30.85 -12.72 -11.22
CA LYS A 45 31.85 -12.96 -12.27
C LYS A 45 31.23 -13.04 -13.66
N ALA A 46 30.08 -13.72 -13.80
CA ALA A 46 29.32 -13.79 -15.06
C ALA A 46 28.83 -12.40 -15.51
N THR A 47 28.39 -11.55 -14.57
CA THR A 47 28.00 -10.18 -14.85
C THR A 47 29.16 -9.40 -15.46
N ASP A 48 30.34 -9.47 -14.87
CA ASP A 48 31.53 -8.78 -15.38
C ASP A 48 32.00 -9.37 -16.74
N PHE A 49 31.95 -10.69 -16.90
CA PHE A 49 32.22 -11.33 -18.15
C PHE A 49 31.29 -10.83 -19.29
N TYR A 50 29.97 -10.85 -19.09
CA TYR A 50 29.03 -10.39 -20.09
C TYR A 50 29.19 -8.89 -20.42
N LYS A 51 29.52 -8.06 -19.44
CA LYS A 51 29.82 -6.63 -19.65
C LYS A 51 31.06 -6.44 -20.53
N GLN A 52 32.10 -7.24 -20.30
CA GLN A 52 33.31 -7.22 -21.13
C GLN A 52 32.98 -7.67 -22.57
N GLN A 53 32.22 -8.76 -22.73
CA GLN A 53 31.77 -9.22 -24.03
C GLN A 53 30.95 -8.19 -24.80
N LEU A 54 30.10 -7.42 -24.14
CA LEU A 54 29.37 -6.31 -24.77
C LEU A 54 30.31 -5.21 -25.27
N ARG A 55 31.37 -4.90 -24.52
CA ARG A 55 32.35 -3.86 -24.93
C ARG A 55 33.09 -4.22 -26.22
N ILE A 56 33.28 -5.49 -26.50
CA ILE A 56 34.00 -5.95 -27.72
C ILE A 56 33.06 -6.34 -28.86
N SER A 57 31.80 -6.72 -28.59
CA SER A 57 30.85 -7.16 -29.61
C SER A 57 30.27 -5.99 -30.39
N THR A 58 30.65 -5.88 -31.67
CA THR A 58 30.09 -4.87 -32.59
C THR A 58 28.62 -5.13 -32.88
N ALA A 59 28.20 -6.39 -33.01
CA ALA A 59 26.80 -6.76 -33.26
C ALA A 59 25.87 -6.36 -32.11
N ALA A 60 26.24 -6.68 -30.87
CA ALA A 60 25.44 -6.33 -29.70
C ALA A 60 25.35 -4.81 -29.50
N LYS A 61 26.46 -4.07 -29.70
CA LYS A 61 26.45 -2.59 -29.65
C LYS A 61 25.55 -2.01 -30.72
N LYS A 62 25.65 -2.46 -31.97
CA LYS A 62 24.80 -1.99 -33.09
C LYS A 62 23.33 -2.27 -32.81
N TYR A 63 23.02 -3.44 -32.23
CA TYR A 63 21.65 -3.77 -31.84
C TYR A 63 21.08 -2.78 -30.77
N LEU A 64 21.84 -2.53 -29.69
CA LEU A 64 21.40 -1.60 -28.62
C LEU A 64 21.29 -0.15 -29.15
N GLN A 65 22.26 0.30 -30.00
CA GLN A 65 22.18 1.61 -30.63
C GLN A 65 20.97 1.75 -31.54
N GLY A 66 20.63 0.70 -32.31
CA GLY A 66 19.43 0.68 -33.16
C GLY A 66 18.12 0.74 -32.33
N ARG A 67 18.19 0.38 -31.05
CA ARG A 67 17.10 0.53 -30.10
C ARG A 67 17.13 1.86 -29.32
N GLY A 68 18.10 2.76 -29.64
CA GLY A 68 18.25 4.05 -28.97
C GLY A 68 18.88 3.98 -27.58
N ILE A 69 19.47 2.85 -27.19
CA ILE A 69 20.11 2.68 -25.88
C ILE A 69 21.53 3.23 -25.92
N THR A 70 21.83 4.19 -25.05
CA THR A 70 23.17 4.79 -24.93
C THR A 70 24.12 3.90 -24.15
N GLY A 71 25.43 4.14 -24.31
CA GLY A 71 26.47 3.45 -23.54
C GLY A 71 26.39 3.78 -22.03
N GLU A 72 25.88 4.97 -21.68
CA GLU A 72 25.65 5.37 -20.30
C GLU A 72 24.56 4.54 -19.64
N LEU A 73 23.40 4.45 -20.28
CA LEU A 73 22.29 3.61 -19.78
C LEU A 73 22.68 2.14 -19.72
N ALA A 74 23.39 1.64 -20.76
CA ALA A 74 23.90 0.26 -20.78
C ALA A 74 24.82 -0.02 -19.57
N ARG A 75 25.67 0.93 -19.18
CA ARG A 75 26.52 0.84 -17.99
C ARG A 75 25.69 0.86 -16.70
N ASP A 76 24.72 1.76 -16.58
CA ASP A 76 23.91 1.94 -15.37
C ASP A 76 23.05 0.70 -15.07
N TYR A 77 22.52 0.07 -16.12
CA TYR A 77 21.77 -1.19 -16.05
C TYR A 77 22.69 -2.44 -16.15
N GLN A 78 24.02 -2.24 -16.22
CA GLN A 78 25.04 -3.30 -16.31
C GLN A 78 24.81 -4.28 -17.49
N LEU A 79 24.26 -3.80 -18.60
CA LEU A 79 23.95 -4.65 -19.75
C LEU A 79 25.20 -5.41 -20.22
N GLY A 80 24.98 -6.62 -20.71
CA GLY A 80 26.01 -7.52 -21.19
C GLY A 80 25.67 -8.16 -22.54
N TYR A 81 26.59 -8.98 -23.02
CA TYR A 81 26.39 -9.83 -24.18
C TYR A 81 26.90 -11.23 -23.88
N ALA A 82 26.10 -12.24 -24.18
CA ALA A 82 26.51 -13.64 -24.18
C ALA A 82 26.91 -14.05 -25.60
N PRO A 83 28.17 -14.42 -25.82
CA PRO A 83 28.63 -14.87 -27.17
C PRO A 83 27.90 -16.12 -27.67
N SER A 84 28.04 -16.44 -28.94
CA SER A 84 27.33 -17.56 -29.60
C SER A 84 27.87 -18.96 -29.26
N GLY A 85 29.04 -19.05 -28.62
CA GLY A 85 29.67 -20.35 -28.29
C GLY A 85 28.88 -21.12 -27.21
N TRP A 86 29.06 -22.44 -27.20
CA TRP A 86 28.33 -23.34 -26.32
C TRP A 86 28.86 -23.36 -24.88
N GLN A 87 30.13 -23.07 -24.66
CA GLN A 87 30.85 -23.10 -23.37
C GLN A 87 31.75 -21.86 -23.22
N THR A 88 31.35 -20.73 -23.78
CA THR A 88 32.16 -19.52 -23.78
C THR A 88 32.22 -18.89 -22.38
N LEU A 89 31.09 -18.90 -21.63
CA LEU A 89 31.03 -18.43 -20.27
C LEU A 89 31.80 -19.38 -19.33
N GLU A 90 31.52 -20.69 -19.45
CA GLU A 90 32.18 -21.72 -18.62
C GLU A 90 33.70 -21.62 -18.74
N ASN A 91 34.22 -21.53 -19.95
CA ASN A 91 35.66 -21.40 -20.22
C ASN A 91 36.22 -20.03 -19.83
N GLY A 92 35.42 -18.99 -19.84
CA GLY A 92 35.82 -17.62 -19.50
C GLY A 92 35.82 -17.29 -18.00
N LEU A 93 35.25 -18.16 -17.15
CA LEU A 93 35.17 -17.95 -15.71
C LEU A 93 36.16 -18.85 -14.96
N GLU A 94 37.46 -18.51 -15.06
CA GLU A 94 38.49 -19.23 -14.32
C GLU A 94 38.23 -19.27 -12.81
N GLY A 95 38.41 -20.46 -12.19
CA GLY A 95 38.25 -20.66 -10.75
C GLY A 95 36.81 -20.76 -10.25
N VAL A 96 35.79 -20.73 -11.12
CA VAL A 96 34.42 -21.03 -10.76
C VAL A 96 34.08 -22.47 -11.11
N GLY A 97 33.72 -23.26 -10.10
CA GLY A 97 33.35 -24.66 -10.31
C GLY A 97 32.05 -24.80 -11.10
N LEU A 98 31.99 -25.83 -11.97
CA LEU A 98 30.82 -26.14 -12.80
C LEU A 98 29.52 -26.27 -11.97
N GLU A 99 29.60 -26.88 -10.79
CA GLU A 99 28.47 -27.03 -9.88
C GLU A 99 27.86 -25.67 -9.50
N ALA A 100 28.71 -24.70 -9.16
CA ALA A 100 28.25 -23.34 -8.84
C ALA A 100 27.62 -22.63 -10.06
N LEU A 101 28.11 -22.87 -11.29
CA LEU A 101 27.53 -22.34 -12.51
C LEU A 101 26.16 -22.95 -12.81
N VAL A 102 25.96 -24.24 -12.54
CA VAL A 102 24.68 -24.93 -12.70
C VAL A 102 23.68 -24.46 -11.64
N GLU A 103 24.07 -24.39 -10.37
CA GLU A 103 23.23 -23.89 -9.29
C GLU A 103 22.82 -22.41 -9.50
N ALA A 104 23.71 -21.59 -10.04
CA ALA A 104 23.43 -20.21 -10.41
C ALA A 104 22.55 -20.08 -11.67
N GLY A 105 22.22 -21.19 -12.33
CA GLY A 105 21.43 -21.19 -13.57
C GLY A 105 22.12 -20.55 -14.78
N LEU A 106 23.45 -20.49 -14.79
CA LEU A 106 24.28 -19.96 -15.84
C LEU A 106 24.62 -21.00 -16.92
N VAL A 107 24.74 -22.25 -16.49
CA VAL A 107 24.97 -23.41 -17.32
C VAL A 107 23.81 -24.38 -17.19
N SER A 108 23.44 -25.00 -18.28
CA SER A 108 22.38 -26.02 -18.35
C SER A 108 22.96 -27.37 -18.68
N GLU A 109 22.41 -28.42 -18.10
CA GLU A 109 22.72 -29.81 -18.44
C GLU A 109 21.81 -30.28 -19.58
N GLY A 110 22.40 -30.74 -20.68
CA GLY A 110 21.69 -31.26 -21.82
C GLY A 110 21.53 -32.79 -21.80
N LYS A 111 20.87 -33.32 -22.83
CA LYS A 111 20.82 -34.77 -23.05
C LYS A 111 22.26 -35.28 -23.15
N ASN A 112 22.57 -36.40 -22.52
CA ASN A 112 23.91 -37.02 -22.43
C ASN A 112 24.88 -36.31 -21.45
N LYS A 113 24.37 -35.61 -20.43
CA LYS A 113 25.20 -34.93 -19.41
C LYS A 113 26.21 -33.90 -19.94
N LYS A 114 26.02 -33.41 -21.17
CA LYS A 114 26.82 -32.32 -21.70
C LYS A 114 26.34 -30.99 -21.15
N HIS A 115 27.24 -30.18 -20.65
CA HIS A 115 26.98 -28.84 -20.18
C HIS A 115 27.10 -27.81 -21.28
N TYR A 116 26.29 -26.76 -21.23
CA TYR A 116 26.31 -25.66 -22.15
C TYR A 116 25.83 -24.37 -21.49
N ASP A 117 26.36 -23.25 -21.96
CA ASP A 117 25.97 -21.93 -21.53
C ASP A 117 24.48 -21.69 -21.76
N ARG A 118 23.76 -21.27 -20.75
CA ARG A 118 22.33 -21.00 -20.88
C ARG A 118 22.03 -19.88 -21.87
N PHE A 119 22.81 -18.80 -21.77
CA PHE A 119 22.67 -17.65 -22.68
C PHE A 119 23.72 -17.72 -23.78
N ARG A 120 23.29 -17.66 -25.03
CA ARG A 120 24.13 -17.70 -26.24
C ARG A 120 23.56 -16.74 -27.26
N ASN A 121 24.42 -15.95 -27.91
CA ASN A 121 24.05 -14.94 -28.90
C ASN A 121 22.91 -14.01 -28.42
N ARG A 122 23.03 -13.50 -27.19
CA ARG A 122 21.99 -12.69 -26.56
C ARG A 122 22.54 -11.44 -25.90
N VAL A 123 21.85 -10.31 -26.06
CA VAL A 123 21.99 -9.20 -25.11
C VAL A 123 21.48 -9.67 -23.75
N VAL A 124 22.25 -9.41 -22.71
CA VAL A 124 21.99 -9.88 -21.35
C VAL A 124 21.62 -8.70 -20.47
N PHE A 125 20.52 -8.87 -19.72
CA PHE A 125 19.96 -7.92 -18.78
C PHE A 125 20.14 -8.48 -17.37
N PRO A 126 21.12 -7.97 -16.58
CA PRO A 126 21.27 -8.40 -15.19
C PRO A 126 20.04 -8.02 -14.34
N ILE A 127 19.44 -8.99 -13.68
CA ILE A 127 18.34 -8.78 -12.75
C ILE A 127 18.95 -8.57 -11.39
N ARG A 128 18.69 -7.41 -10.78
CA ARG A 128 19.28 -7.01 -9.50
C ARG A 128 18.25 -7.01 -8.39
N ASN A 129 18.64 -7.51 -7.24
CA ASN A 129 17.83 -7.39 -6.02
C ASN A 129 17.86 -5.92 -5.51
N VAL A 130 17.09 -5.62 -4.47
CA VAL A 130 17.00 -4.26 -3.90
C VAL A 130 18.32 -3.73 -3.31
N LYS A 131 19.32 -4.61 -3.07
CA LYS A 131 20.69 -4.25 -2.63
C LYS A 131 21.63 -3.96 -3.80
N GLY A 132 21.17 -4.16 -5.04
CA GLY A 132 21.96 -3.96 -6.27
C GLY A 132 22.83 -5.14 -6.68
N GLN A 133 22.73 -6.26 -5.98
CA GLN A 133 23.42 -7.50 -6.34
C GLN A 133 22.69 -8.17 -7.49
N THR A 134 23.39 -8.61 -8.52
CA THR A 134 22.82 -9.43 -9.58
C THR A 134 22.44 -10.80 -9.03
N ILE A 135 21.21 -11.25 -9.29
CA ILE A 135 20.65 -12.52 -8.81
C ILE A 135 20.23 -13.45 -9.93
N GLY A 136 20.23 -12.95 -11.16
CA GLY A 136 19.88 -13.69 -12.37
C GLY A 136 19.99 -12.81 -13.60
N PHE A 137 19.58 -13.33 -14.72
CA PHE A 137 19.68 -12.63 -16.01
C PHE A 137 18.45 -12.87 -16.87
N GLY A 138 18.08 -11.84 -17.65
CA GLY A 138 17.29 -11.96 -18.84
C GLY A 138 18.21 -11.94 -20.08
N GLY A 139 17.82 -12.60 -21.16
CA GLY A 139 18.59 -12.59 -22.40
C GLY A 139 17.69 -12.44 -23.63
N ARG A 140 17.99 -11.46 -24.52
CA ARG A 140 17.30 -11.27 -25.79
C ARG A 140 18.17 -11.72 -26.94
N SER A 141 17.69 -12.61 -27.81
CA SER A 141 18.38 -13.02 -29.04
C SER A 141 18.56 -11.81 -29.95
N ILE A 142 19.76 -11.68 -30.55
CA ILE A 142 20.09 -10.66 -31.56
C ILE A 142 20.25 -11.21 -32.96
N GLY A 143 20.03 -12.51 -33.15
CA GLY A 143 20.05 -13.20 -34.46
C GLY A 143 18.76 -14.00 -34.69
N ASP A 144 18.73 -14.70 -35.84
CA ASP A 144 17.62 -15.57 -36.24
C ASP A 144 17.77 -16.99 -35.66
N ASP A 145 18.17 -17.09 -34.38
CA ASP A 145 18.30 -18.37 -33.70
C ASP A 145 16.92 -19.01 -33.47
N ASP A 146 16.83 -20.35 -33.59
CA ASP A 146 15.59 -21.14 -33.38
C ASP A 146 15.06 -21.14 -31.94
N GLY A 147 15.63 -20.34 -31.07
CA GLY A 147 15.24 -20.23 -29.65
C GLY A 147 14.23 -19.13 -29.36
N PRO A 148 13.69 -19.08 -28.14
CA PRO A 148 12.76 -18.03 -27.72
C PRO A 148 13.44 -16.66 -27.80
N LYS A 149 12.69 -15.65 -28.29
CA LYS A 149 13.15 -14.25 -28.38
C LYS A 149 13.69 -13.72 -27.05
N TYR A 150 13.04 -14.03 -25.96
CA TYR A 150 13.49 -13.76 -24.59
C TYR A 150 13.66 -15.05 -23.80
N LEU A 151 14.72 -15.11 -23.01
CA LEU A 151 15.05 -16.22 -22.13
C LEU A 151 15.47 -15.66 -20.78
N ASN A 152 14.94 -16.20 -19.68
CA ASN A 152 15.33 -15.83 -18.33
C ASN A 152 16.16 -16.94 -17.65
N SER A 153 16.91 -16.58 -16.61
CA SER A 153 17.46 -17.56 -15.67
C SER A 153 16.36 -18.50 -15.18
N PRO A 154 16.66 -19.75 -14.87
CA PRO A 154 15.73 -20.64 -14.17
C PRO A 154 15.46 -20.11 -12.77
N GLU A 155 14.45 -20.65 -12.09
CA GLU A 155 14.27 -20.46 -10.66
C GLU A 155 15.49 -21.04 -9.91
N THR A 156 16.03 -20.27 -8.98
CA THR A 156 17.14 -20.68 -8.11
C THR A 156 16.85 -20.20 -6.69
N GLU A 157 17.68 -20.58 -5.72
CA GLU A 157 17.60 -20.05 -4.35
C GLU A 157 17.75 -18.51 -4.31
N LEU A 158 18.53 -17.95 -5.24
CA LEU A 158 18.76 -16.50 -5.32
C LEU A 158 17.74 -15.75 -6.16
N PHE A 159 17.06 -16.42 -7.08
CA PHE A 159 16.22 -15.80 -8.09
C PHE A 159 14.87 -16.49 -8.25
N LYS A 160 13.83 -15.78 -7.87
CA LYS A 160 12.42 -16.19 -8.02
C LYS A 160 11.68 -15.16 -8.88
N LYS A 161 11.28 -15.56 -10.10
CA LYS A 161 10.59 -14.65 -11.05
C LYS A 161 9.33 -14.02 -10.48
N GLY A 162 8.60 -14.77 -9.66
CA GLY A 162 7.37 -14.30 -9.02
C GLY A 162 7.59 -13.29 -7.90
N GLU A 163 8.82 -13.07 -7.46
CA GLU A 163 9.15 -12.16 -6.36
C GLU A 163 9.98 -10.96 -6.82
N GLU A 164 10.61 -11.03 -8.00
CA GLU A 164 11.55 -10.03 -8.47
C GLU A 164 11.00 -9.18 -9.63
N LEU A 165 11.48 -7.95 -9.71
CA LEU A 165 11.11 -6.99 -10.74
C LEU A 165 12.39 -6.39 -11.35
N TYR A 166 12.50 -6.41 -12.68
CA TYR A 166 13.60 -5.77 -13.37
C TYR A 166 13.50 -4.25 -13.26
N GLY A 167 14.61 -3.59 -13.04
CA GLY A 167 14.66 -2.12 -12.94
C GLY A 167 14.33 -1.54 -11.58
N LEU A 168 13.90 -2.34 -10.58
CA LEU A 168 13.51 -1.81 -9.27
C LEU A 168 14.68 -1.18 -8.50
N TYR A 169 15.87 -1.78 -8.56
CA TYR A 169 17.06 -1.21 -7.95
C TYR A 169 17.42 0.12 -8.64
N GLU A 170 17.41 0.15 -9.96
CA GLU A 170 17.70 1.33 -10.77
C GLU A 170 16.73 2.46 -10.51
N ALA A 171 15.44 2.14 -10.45
CA ALA A 171 14.39 3.10 -10.14
C ALA A 171 14.60 3.74 -8.75
N ARG A 172 14.95 2.93 -7.74
CA ARG A 172 15.25 3.41 -6.39
C ARG A 172 16.51 4.26 -6.33
N LYS A 173 17.53 3.88 -7.10
CA LYS A 173 18.81 4.61 -7.14
C LYS A 173 18.67 5.97 -7.81
N SER A 174 17.90 6.04 -8.90
CA SER A 174 17.74 7.26 -9.72
C SER A 174 16.76 8.27 -9.11
N ASN A 175 15.90 7.86 -8.17
CA ASN A 175 14.86 8.72 -7.62
C ASN A 175 15.03 8.89 -6.11
N SER A 176 15.02 10.13 -5.63
CA SER A 176 15.09 10.43 -4.19
C SER A 176 13.85 9.92 -3.44
N ARG A 177 12.69 9.96 -4.08
CA ARG A 177 11.41 9.42 -3.60
C ARG A 177 10.64 8.88 -4.80
N LEU A 178 10.14 7.67 -4.68
CA LEU A 178 9.28 7.06 -5.69
C LEU A 178 7.82 7.41 -5.37
N HIS A 179 7.32 8.51 -5.93
CA HIS A 179 5.92 8.90 -5.79
C HIS A 179 4.98 7.93 -6.52
N LYS A 180 5.46 7.37 -7.62
CA LYS A 180 4.78 6.33 -8.40
C LYS A 180 5.81 5.39 -9.03
N ILE A 181 5.39 4.16 -9.31
CA ILE A 181 6.16 3.19 -10.10
C ILE A 181 5.32 2.77 -11.29
N ILE A 182 5.93 2.78 -12.47
CA ILE A 182 5.34 2.31 -13.72
C ILE A 182 5.77 0.86 -13.91
N VAL A 183 4.81 -0.03 -14.12
CA VAL A 183 5.06 -1.46 -14.38
C VAL A 183 4.76 -1.73 -15.84
N VAL A 184 5.74 -2.23 -16.57
CA VAL A 184 5.68 -2.65 -17.99
C VAL A 184 5.95 -4.15 -18.11
N GLU A 185 5.85 -4.71 -19.32
CA GLU A 185 5.99 -6.16 -19.51
C GLU A 185 7.42 -6.61 -19.78
N GLY A 186 8.26 -5.75 -20.39
CA GLY A 186 9.54 -6.15 -20.95
C GLY A 186 10.75 -5.34 -20.51
N TYR A 187 11.93 -5.95 -20.67
CA TYR A 187 13.23 -5.32 -20.40
C TYR A 187 13.46 -4.09 -21.27
N MET A 188 13.08 -4.16 -22.56
CA MET A 188 13.29 -3.07 -23.49
C MET A 188 12.41 -1.88 -23.19
N ASP A 189 11.18 -2.11 -22.72
CA ASP A 189 10.29 -1.03 -22.31
C ASP A 189 10.88 -0.24 -21.14
N VAL A 190 11.43 -0.94 -20.12
CA VAL A 190 12.15 -0.29 -19.01
C VAL A 190 13.30 0.55 -19.52
N LEU A 191 14.15 0.00 -20.40
CA LEU A 191 15.32 0.72 -20.89
C LEU A 191 14.95 1.92 -21.74
N SER A 192 13.95 1.80 -22.62
CA SER A 192 13.54 2.89 -23.52
C SER A 192 12.86 4.03 -22.74
N LEU A 193 12.04 3.69 -21.75
CA LEU A 193 11.44 4.68 -20.87
C LEU A 193 12.51 5.36 -20.00
N ALA A 194 13.44 4.60 -19.41
CA ALA A 194 14.55 5.14 -18.63
C ALA A 194 15.47 6.04 -19.48
N GLN A 195 15.77 5.64 -20.74
CA GLN A 195 16.54 6.45 -21.69
C GLN A 195 15.87 7.79 -21.98
N SER A 196 14.54 7.83 -21.92
CA SER A 196 13.76 9.04 -22.13
C SER A 196 13.54 9.87 -20.83
N GLY A 197 14.23 9.51 -19.73
CA GLY A 197 14.15 10.22 -18.45
C GLY A 197 13.07 9.72 -17.49
N LEU A 198 12.30 8.69 -17.88
CA LEU A 198 11.30 8.04 -17.00
C LEU A 198 11.98 6.91 -16.23
N THR A 199 12.67 7.23 -15.13
CA THR A 199 13.52 6.28 -14.39
C THR A 199 12.78 5.47 -13.33
N ASN A 200 11.51 5.75 -13.06
CA ASN A 200 10.66 5.05 -12.11
C ASN A 200 9.87 3.89 -12.75
N VAL A 201 10.52 3.14 -13.62
CA VAL A 201 9.90 2.05 -14.40
C VAL A 201 10.50 0.72 -14.02
N VAL A 202 9.65 -0.31 -13.91
CA VAL A 202 10.04 -1.70 -13.65
C VAL A 202 9.30 -2.65 -14.58
N ALA A 203 9.84 -3.86 -14.78
CA ALA A 203 9.13 -4.90 -15.53
C ALA A 203 9.03 -6.21 -14.77
N THR A 204 7.99 -6.97 -15.09
CA THR A 204 7.89 -8.38 -14.71
C THR A 204 8.82 -9.25 -15.55
N LEU A 205 9.11 -10.46 -15.07
CA LEU A 205 10.16 -11.31 -15.63
C LEU A 205 9.61 -12.45 -16.49
N GLY A 206 8.72 -12.13 -17.44
CA GLY A 206 8.07 -13.11 -18.30
C GLY A 206 6.99 -13.91 -17.57
N THR A 207 6.50 -13.41 -16.45
CA THR A 207 5.35 -13.90 -15.72
C THR A 207 4.36 -12.76 -15.55
N ALA A 208 3.07 -13.07 -15.52
CA ALA A 208 2.08 -12.04 -15.20
C ALA A 208 2.32 -11.47 -13.79
N THR A 209 2.08 -10.17 -13.61
CA THR A 209 2.12 -9.51 -12.30
C THR A 209 1.29 -10.29 -11.28
N ASN A 210 1.83 -10.51 -10.12
CA ASN A 210 1.18 -11.28 -9.04
C ASN A 210 1.09 -10.47 -7.74
N GLU A 211 0.43 -11.01 -6.75
CA GLU A 211 0.19 -10.37 -5.45
C GLU A 211 1.50 -9.98 -4.74
N THR A 212 2.52 -10.85 -4.78
CA THR A 212 3.83 -10.60 -4.17
C THR A 212 4.53 -9.38 -4.79
N HIS A 213 4.43 -9.22 -6.12
CA HIS A 213 4.93 -8.03 -6.81
C HIS A 213 4.26 -6.76 -6.28
N PHE A 214 2.93 -6.75 -6.07
CA PHE A 214 2.23 -5.58 -5.55
C PHE A 214 2.62 -5.26 -4.11
N TYR A 215 2.73 -6.25 -3.24
CA TYR A 215 3.25 -6.03 -1.89
C TYR A 215 4.68 -5.47 -1.90
N LYS A 216 5.53 -5.96 -2.81
CA LYS A 216 6.90 -5.45 -2.98
C LYS A 216 6.89 -4.00 -3.47
N LEU A 217 6.11 -3.67 -4.50
CA LEU A 217 6.00 -2.31 -5.03
C LEU A 217 5.49 -1.31 -4.00
N PHE A 218 4.45 -1.68 -3.26
CA PHE A 218 3.83 -0.81 -2.24
C PHE A 218 4.69 -0.56 -0.99
N LYS A 219 5.83 -1.25 -0.84
CA LYS A 219 6.86 -0.86 0.14
C LYS A 219 7.60 0.42 -0.28
N TYR A 220 7.63 0.74 -1.57
CA TYR A 220 8.43 1.84 -2.11
C TYR A 220 7.62 3.00 -2.68
N THR A 221 6.33 2.79 -2.98
CA THR A 221 5.44 3.82 -3.53
C THR A 221 4.01 3.66 -3.01
N ASP A 222 3.22 4.73 -3.16
CA ASP A 222 1.79 4.70 -2.89
C ASP A 222 0.96 4.57 -4.19
N GLU A 223 1.55 4.84 -5.36
CA GLU A 223 0.89 4.73 -6.66
C GLU A 223 1.65 3.77 -7.59
N VAL A 224 0.94 2.76 -8.11
CA VAL A 224 1.43 1.85 -9.15
C VAL A 224 0.63 2.10 -10.42
N VAL A 225 1.33 2.36 -11.52
CA VAL A 225 0.73 2.55 -12.85
C VAL A 225 1.10 1.34 -13.71
N LEU A 226 0.11 0.53 -14.05
CA LEU A 226 0.28 -0.64 -14.91
C LEU A 226 0.14 -0.19 -16.36
N CYS A 227 1.12 -0.49 -17.19
CA CYS A 227 1.13 -0.13 -18.61
C CYS A 227 1.13 -1.39 -19.46
N PHE A 228 0.10 -1.55 -20.27
CA PHE A 228 -0.13 -2.71 -21.14
C PHE A 228 -0.28 -2.29 -22.58
N ASP A 229 -0.06 -3.24 -23.48
CA ASP A 229 -0.35 -3.08 -24.90
C ASP A 229 -1.86 -2.85 -25.12
N GLY A 230 -2.22 -2.10 -26.16
CA GLY A 230 -3.61 -1.71 -26.42
C GLY A 230 -4.48 -2.81 -27.04
N ASP A 231 -3.93 -3.99 -27.28
CA ASP A 231 -4.62 -5.13 -27.87
C ASP A 231 -5.48 -5.91 -26.86
N GLY A 232 -6.20 -6.91 -27.33
CA GLY A 232 -7.04 -7.77 -26.48
C GLY A 232 -6.25 -8.56 -25.43
N ALA A 233 -5.01 -8.95 -25.73
CA ALA A 233 -4.14 -9.67 -24.80
C ALA A 233 -3.67 -8.76 -23.66
N GLY A 234 -3.26 -7.52 -23.98
CA GLY A 234 -2.89 -6.50 -22.99
C GLY A 234 -4.06 -6.11 -22.09
N ARG A 235 -5.28 -5.97 -22.62
CA ARG A 235 -6.49 -5.72 -21.80
C ARG A 235 -6.78 -6.87 -20.84
N GLN A 236 -6.63 -8.13 -21.30
CA GLN A 236 -6.79 -9.30 -20.45
C GLN A 236 -5.69 -9.40 -19.38
N ALA A 237 -4.45 -9.04 -19.74
CA ALA A 237 -3.34 -8.98 -18.78
C ALA A 237 -3.59 -7.90 -17.72
N GLY A 238 -4.07 -6.72 -18.11
CA GLY A 238 -4.46 -5.64 -17.22
C GLY A 238 -5.55 -6.04 -16.23
N TRP A 239 -6.58 -6.73 -16.72
CA TRP A 239 -7.62 -7.28 -15.85
C TRP A 239 -7.08 -8.24 -14.80
N LYS A 240 -6.29 -9.25 -15.23
CA LYS A 240 -5.68 -10.22 -14.32
C LYS A 240 -4.72 -9.58 -13.31
N ALA A 241 -3.94 -8.60 -13.76
CA ALA A 241 -3.04 -7.86 -12.88
C ALA A 241 -3.82 -7.08 -11.81
N LEU A 242 -4.88 -6.39 -12.20
CA LEU A 242 -5.75 -5.67 -11.27
C LEU A 242 -6.40 -6.61 -10.25
N GLU A 243 -6.94 -7.74 -10.69
CA GLU A 243 -7.53 -8.75 -9.81
C GLU A 243 -6.54 -9.26 -8.74
N ARG A 244 -5.28 -9.48 -9.14
CA ARG A 244 -4.20 -9.91 -8.23
C ARG A 244 -3.69 -8.80 -7.31
N ALA A 245 -3.97 -7.56 -7.65
CA ALA A 245 -3.57 -6.40 -6.87
C ALA A 245 -4.51 -6.09 -5.71
N LEU A 246 -5.79 -6.49 -5.80
CA LEU A 246 -6.82 -6.14 -4.82
C LEU A 246 -6.44 -6.47 -3.37
N PRO A 247 -5.82 -7.65 -3.05
CA PRO A 247 -5.41 -7.96 -1.68
C PRO A 247 -4.31 -7.05 -1.14
N ALA A 248 -3.53 -6.42 -2.03
CA ALA A 248 -2.45 -5.52 -1.64
C ALA A 248 -2.90 -4.05 -1.53
N LEU A 249 -4.11 -3.71 -2.02
CA LEU A 249 -4.67 -2.36 -1.89
C LEU A 249 -5.06 -2.03 -0.45
N SER A 250 -4.86 -0.79 -0.07
CA SER A 250 -5.25 -0.20 1.20
C SER A 250 -5.61 1.28 1.00
N ASP A 251 -6.07 1.96 2.04
CA ASP A 251 -6.56 3.33 1.98
C ASP A 251 -5.57 4.34 1.38
N GLN A 252 -4.27 4.07 1.46
CA GLN A 252 -3.22 4.95 0.94
C GLN A 252 -2.59 4.44 -0.37
N LYS A 253 -3.04 3.30 -0.90
CA LYS A 253 -2.43 2.66 -2.07
C LYS A 253 -3.35 2.73 -3.28
N GLN A 254 -2.80 3.12 -4.43
CA GLN A 254 -3.54 3.32 -5.67
C GLN A 254 -2.94 2.50 -6.80
N ILE A 255 -3.82 1.98 -7.65
CA ILE A 255 -3.45 1.35 -8.91
C ILE A 255 -4.16 2.08 -10.03
N LYS A 256 -3.40 2.39 -11.07
CA LYS A 256 -3.89 2.96 -12.32
C LYS A 256 -3.47 2.10 -13.50
N LEU A 257 -4.23 2.17 -14.58
CA LEU A 257 -3.95 1.45 -15.82
C LEU A 257 -3.76 2.42 -16.97
N ILE A 258 -2.82 2.09 -17.83
CA ILE A 258 -2.62 2.70 -19.14
C ILE A 258 -2.66 1.57 -20.16
N PHE A 259 -3.42 1.76 -21.21
CA PHE A 259 -3.35 0.93 -22.42
C PHE A 259 -2.77 1.80 -23.53
N VAL A 260 -1.60 1.42 -24.05
CA VAL A 260 -1.01 2.14 -25.19
C VAL A 260 -1.88 1.95 -26.44
N PRO A 261 -1.78 2.81 -27.45
CA PRO A 261 -2.53 2.63 -28.70
C PRO A 261 -2.29 1.26 -29.34
N GLU A 262 -3.31 0.72 -30.02
CA GLU A 262 -3.23 -0.57 -30.70
C GLU A 262 -2.08 -0.59 -31.71
N GLY A 263 -1.27 -1.66 -31.68
CA GLY A 263 -0.06 -1.83 -32.51
C GLY A 263 1.19 -1.12 -31.98
N GLU A 264 1.13 -0.46 -30.85
CA GLU A 264 2.27 0.14 -30.15
C GLU A 264 2.57 -0.61 -28.84
N ASP A 265 3.84 -0.61 -28.45
CA ASP A 265 4.30 -0.96 -27.12
C ASP A 265 4.94 0.26 -26.42
N PRO A 266 5.22 0.23 -25.11
CA PRO A 266 5.83 1.37 -24.42
C PRO A 266 7.17 1.83 -25.03
N ASP A 267 8.02 0.89 -25.52
CA ASP A 267 9.29 1.17 -26.23
C ASP A 267 9.04 1.99 -27.50
N THR A 268 8.15 1.52 -28.37
CA THR A 268 7.86 2.18 -29.65
C THR A 268 7.17 3.52 -29.44
N LEU A 269 6.22 3.58 -28.51
CA LEU A 269 5.48 4.81 -28.19
C LEU A 269 6.41 5.93 -27.71
N VAL A 270 7.29 5.63 -26.73
CA VAL A 270 8.17 6.66 -26.18
C VAL A 270 9.23 7.12 -27.20
N ARG A 271 9.74 6.20 -28.03
CA ARG A 271 10.69 6.55 -29.09
C ARG A 271 10.08 7.38 -30.22
N LYS A 272 8.79 7.16 -30.55
CA LYS A 272 8.10 7.92 -31.60
C LYS A 272 7.58 9.27 -31.11
N LYS A 273 7.00 9.33 -29.91
CA LYS A 273 6.26 10.49 -29.42
C LYS A 273 6.93 11.23 -28.25
N GLY A 274 8.00 10.65 -27.69
CA GLY A 274 8.78 11.27 -26.61
C GLY A 274 8.18 11.08 -25.21
N ALA A 275 9.00 11.42 -24.20
CA ALA A 275 8.64 11.26 -22.79
C ALA A 275 7.45 12.13 -22.35
N GLU A 276 7.31 13.33 -22.94
CA GLU A 276 6.22 14.25 -22.57
C GLU A 276 4.85 13.67 -22.92
N HIS A 277 4.73 13.08 -24.12
CA HIS A 277 3.50 12.37 -24.52
C HIS A 277 3.20 11.20 -23.59
N PHE A 278 4.21 10.40 -23.22
CA PHE A 278 4.03 9.28 -22.30
C PHE A 278 3.63 9.76 -20.89
N ASN A 279 4.22 10.86 -20.42
CA ASN A 279 3.81 11.50 -19.16
C ASN A 279 2.35 11.97 -19.18
N GLN A 280 1.85 12.42 -20.34
CA GLN A 280 0.44 12.78 -20.48
C GLN A 280 -0.48 11.55 -20.38
N GLN A 281 -0.06 10.40 -20.95
CA GLN A 281 -0.77 9.13 -20.75
C GLN A 281 -0.81 8.72 -19.28
N ILE A 282 0.30 8.88 -18.55
CA ILE A 282 0.35 8.60 -17.11
C ILE A 282 -0.63 9.50 -16.33
N LYS A 283 -0.74 10.78 -16.67
CA LYS A 283 -1.69 11.70 -16.02
C LYS A 283 -3.14 11.30 -16.27
N ASN A 284 -3.44 10.76 -17.46
CA ASN A 284 -4.76 10.33 -17.89
C ASN A 284 -5.02 8.84 -17.56
N ALA A 285 -4.14 8.18 -16.82
CA ALA A 285 -4.28 6.78 -16.43
C ALA A 285 -5.58 6.54 -15.65
N ILE A 286 -6.29 5.48 -16.03
CA ILE A 286 -7.59 5.13 -15.44
C ILE A 286 -7.38 4.51 -14.05
N SER A 287 -8.19 4.89 -13.07
CA SER A 287 -8.21 4.21 -11.76
C SER A 287 -8.54 2.73 -11.95
N GLY A 288 -7.77 1.84 -11.30
CA GLY A 288 -7.99 0.40 -11.41
C GLY A 288 -9.38 -0.03 -10.96
N LEU A 289 -9.89 0.56 -9.88
CA LEU A 289 -11.24 0.24 -9.39
C LEU A 289 -12.33 0.77 -10.33
N ASP A 290 -12.12 1.93 -10.96
CA ASP A 290 -13.06 2.46 -11.96
C ASP A 290 -13.08 1.60 -13.21
N TYR A 291 -11.90 1.18 -13.69
CA TYR A 291 -11.78 0.26 -14.82
C TYR A 291 -12.48 -1.08 -14.53
N LEU A 292 -12.36 -1.61 -13.32
CA LEU A 292 -13.04 -2.84 -12.91
C LEU A 292 -14.56 -2.70 -13.01
N LEU A 293 -15.12 -1.61 -12.47
CA LEU A 293 -16.56 -1.34 -12.55
C LEU A 293 -17.04 -1.16 -13.99
N GLU A 294 -16.29 -0.43 -14.79
CA GLU A 294 -16.60 -0.22 -16.21
C GLU A 294 -16.67 -1.56 -16.95
N GLN A 295 -15.62 -2.40 -16.83
CA GLN A 295 -15.58 -3.67 -17.54
C GLN A 295 -16.69 -4.64 -17.10
N LEU A 296 -17.05 -4.67 -15.82
CA LEU A 296 -18.16 -5.50 -15.31
C LEU A 296 -19.52 -4.99 -15.78
N SER A 297 -19.65 -3.71 -16.09
CA SER A 297 -20.90 -3.11 -16.54
C SER A 297 -21.16 -3.27 -18.04
N ILE A 298 -20.11 -3.40 -18.88
CA ILE A 298 -20.22 -3.46 -20.36
C ILE A 298 -21.28 -4.46 -20.86
N PRO A 299 -21.34 -5.74 -20.36
CA PRO A 299 -22.30 -6.71 -20.88
C PRO A 299 -23.73 -6.55 -20.33
N LEU A 300 -24.01 -5.54 -19.50
CA LEU A 300 -25.24 -5.41 -18.73
C LEU A 300 -26.00 -4.11 -19.08
N ASN A 301 -27.33 -4.19 -19.08
CA ASN A 301 -28.19 -3.02 -19.12
C ASN A 301 -28.55 -2.59 -17.69
N LEU A 302 -27.83 -1.61 -17.14
CA LEU A 302 -28.02 -1.13 -15.78
C LEU A 302 -29.35 -0.37 -15.54
N GLU A 303 -30.18 -0.20 -16.56
CA GLU A 303 -31.58 0.28 -16.40
C GLU A 303 -32.51 -0.87 -15.94
N SER A 304 -32.15 -2.13 -16.25
CA SER A 304 -32.85 -3.33 -15.79
C SER A 304 -32.53 -3.68 -14.35
N LEU A 305 -33.55 -4.02 -13.55
CA LEU A 305 -33.38 -4.50 -12.18
C LEU A 305 -32.58 -5.81 -12.12
N ASP A 306 -32.86 -6.72 -13.07
CA ASP A 306 -32.17 -8.02 -13.13
C ASP A 306 -30.68 -7.86 -13.41
N ASP A 307 -30.32 -6.97 -14.34
CA ASP A 307 -28.92 -6.74 -14.68
C ASP A 307 -28.18 -5.93 -13.61
N ARG A 308 -28.86 -5.03 -12.88
CA ARG A 308 -28.32 -4.41 -11.67
C ARG A 308 -28.01 -5.44 -10.58
N ALA A 309 -28.91 -6.39 -10.35
CA ALA A 309 -28.67 -7.48 -9.40
C ALA A 309 -27.50 -8.38 -9.83
N LYS A 310 -27.40 -8.72 -11.14
CA LYS A 310 -26.23 -9.44 -11.69
C LYS A 310 -24.94 -8.67 -11.51
N PHE A 311 -24.95 -7.35 -11.84
CA PHE A 311 -23.76 -6.48 -11.65
C PHE A 311 -23.27 -6.49 -10.20
N TYR A 312 -24.19 -6.34 -9.25
CA TYR A 312 -23.85 -6.41 -7.83
C TYR A 312 -23.20 -7.75 -7.47
N GLY A 313 -23.78 -8.85 -7.91
CA GLY A 313 -23.23 -10.20 -7.70
C GLY A 313 -21.86 -10.39 -8.33
N LEU A 314 -21.62 -9.83 -9.53
CA LEU A 314 -20.31 -9.86 -10.20
C LEU A 314 -19.24 -9.05 -9.46
N CYS A 315 -19.62 -7.97 -8.78
CA CYS A 315 -18.68 -7.13 -8.01
C CYS A 315 -18.26 -7.78 -6.68
N GLN A 316 -19.10 -8.63 -6.08
CA GLN A 316 -18.89 -9.17 -4.74
C GLN A 316 -17.54 -9.92 -4.56
N PRO A 317 -17.10 -10.81 -5.47
CA PRO A 317 -15.80 -11.49 -5.33
C PRO A 317 -14.60 -10.54 -5.28
N TYR A 318 -14.69 -9.36 -5.91
CA TYR A 318 -13.62 -8.35 -5.91
C TYR A 318 -13.62 -7.55 -4.62
N ILE A 319 -14.79 -7.23 -4.06
CA ILE A 319 -14.94 -6.61 -2.74
C ILE A 319 -14.31 -7.53 -1.67
N ASP A 320 -14.58 -8.84 -1.75
CA ASP A 320 -14.11 -9.82 -0.76
C ASP A 320 -12.58 -10.01 -0.78
N LYS A 321 -11.93 -9.77 -1.93
CA LYS A 321 -10.46 -9.78 -2.05
C LYS A 321 -9.80 -8.53 -1.43
N MET A 322 -10.53 -7.43 -1.28
CA MET A 322 -9.97 -6.19 -0.72
C MET A 322 -9.84 -6.27 0.79
N LYS A 323 -8.77 -5.70 1.33
CA LYS A 323 -8.63 -5.54 2.79
C LYS A 323 -9.74 -4.65 3.35
N ALA A 324 -10.15 -4.94 4.58
CA ALA A 324 -11.06 -4.07 5.31
C ALA A 324 -10.41 -2.68 5.48
N GLY A 325 -11.17 -1.61 5.20
CA GLY A 325 -10.71 -0.24 5.24
C GLY A 325 -11.66 0.71 4.49
N ILE A 326 -11.38 1.99 4.57
CA ILE A 326 -12.20 3.04 3.94
C ILE A 326 -12.29 2.87 2.43
N LEU A 327 -11.19 2.45 1.77
CA LEU A 327 -11.19 2.23 0.33
C LEU A 327 -12.21 1.16 -0.10
N ARG A 328 -12.26 0.03 0.64
CA ARG A 328 -13.24 -1.04 0.40
C ARG A 328 -14.67 -0.55 0.60
N ASP A 329 -14.90 0.23 1.65
CA ASP A 329 -16.23 0.77 1.97
C ASP A 329 -16.69 1.77 0.91
N LEU A 330 -15.81 2.68 0.47
CA LEU A 330 -16.10 3.62 -0.62
C LEU A 330 -16.35 2.89 -1.95
N PHE A 331 -15.60 1.84 -2.25
CA PHE A 331 -15.81 1.02 -3.43
C PHE A 331 -17.18 0.35 -3.40
N LYS A 332 -17.56 -0.25 -2.26
CA LYS A 332 -18.90 -0.82 -2.05
C LYS A 332 -20.00 0.24 -2.18
N GLN A 333 -19.80 1.42 -1.57
CA GLN A 333 -20.74 2.53 -1.71
C GLN A 333 -20.94 2.95 -3.17
N LYS A 334 -19.88 2.96 -3.99
CA LYS A 334 -19.95 3.30 -5.41
C LYS A 334 -20.76 2.25 -6.18
N ILE A 335 -20.61 0.96 -5.87
CA ILE A 335 -21.40 -0.12 -6.43
C ILE A 335 -22.88 0.05 -6.04
N ASP A 336 -23.19 0.31 -4.76
CA ASP A 336 -24.54 0.56 -4.26
C ASP A 336 -25.20 1.74 -4.99
N GLN A 337 -24.46 2.80 -5.29
CA GLN A 337 -24.94 3.93 -6.09
C GLN A 337 -25.28 3.54 -7.54
N ILE A 338 -24.39 2.76 -8.18
CA ILE A 338 -24.59 2.30 -9.57
C ILE A 338 -25.85 1.45 -9.68
N VAL A 339 -26.10 0.56 -8.72
CA VAL A 339 -27.29 -0.31 -8.72
C VAL A 339 -28.55 0.35 -8.15
N GLY A 340 -28.44 1.59 -7.66
CA GLY A 340 -29.57 2.34 -7.11
C GLY A 340 -30.06 1.88 -5.74
N LEU A 341 -29.28 1.07 -5.00
CA LEU A 341 -29.63 0.63 -3.64
C LEU A 341 -29.71 1.81 -2.64
N ARG A 342 -29.00 2.91 -2.91
CA ARG A 342 -29.03 4.13 -2.09
C ARG A 342 -30.09 5.16 -2.48
N GLU A 343 -30.73 5.06 -3.65
CA GLU A 343 -31.82 5.98 -4.01
C GLU A 343 -33.11 5.70 -3.23
N GLN A 344 -33.31 4.47 -2.75
CA GLN A 344 -34.49 4.13 -1.95
C GLN A 344 -34.41 4.59 -0.48
N THR A 345 -33.29 5.06 -0.02
CA THR A 345 -33.19 5.78 1.26
C THR A 345 -33.40 7.29 1.13
N LYS A 346 -33.95 7.78 0.02
CA LYS A 346 -34.72 9.04 -0.01
C LYS A 346 -36.13 8.85 0.54
N GLN A 347 -36.26 8.08 1.61
CA GLN A 347 -37.36 8.27 2.53
C GLN A 347 -37.03 9.51 3.34
N THR A 348 -37.82 10.56 3.10
CA THR A 348 -37.92 11.80 3.86
C THR A 348 -36.56 12.33 4.30
N PRO A 349 -36.17 13.54 3.90
CA PRO A 349 -35.03 14.15 4.53
C PRO A 349 -35.34 14.13 6.03
N ARG A 350 -34.78 13.16 6.79
CA ARG A 350 -34.50 13.48 8.19
C ARG A 350 -33.80 14.81 8.08
N PRO A 351 -34.31 15.88 8.68
CA PRO A 351 -33.66 17.16 8.57
C PRO A 351 -32.19 16.88 8.81
N LYS A 352 -31.34 17.15 7.80
CA LYS A 352 -29.91 17.25 8.01
C LYS A 352 -29.80 18.33 9.07
N ARG A 353 -29.81 17.92 10.32
CA ARG A 353 -29.19 18.73 11.34
C ARG A 353 -27.76 18.79 10.87
N SER A 354 -27.46 19.84 10.15
CA SER A 354 -26.10 20.25 9.85
C SER A 354 -25.44 20.38 11.21
N PHE A 355 -24.68 19.33 11.60
CA PHE A 355 -23.64 19.51 12.61
C PHE A 355 -22.54 20.34 11.92
N SER A 356 -22.87 21.60 11.67
CA SER A 356 -21.90 22.62 11.29
C SER A 356 -21.04 23.02 12.49
N GLU A 357 -21.35 22.53 13.67
CA GLU A 357 -20.48 22.49 14.86
C GLU A 357 -20.74 21.14 15.52
N GLY A 358 -19.71 20.28 15.67
CA GLY A 358 -19.80 19.10 16.52
C GLY A 358 -20.30 19.54 17.91
N PRO A 359 -20.87 18.62 18.72
CA PRO A 359 -21.35 18.96 20.03
C PRO A 359 -20.27 19.78 20.74
N LYS A 360 -20.64 20.90 21.37
CA LYS A 360 -19.72 21.74 22.19
C LYS A 360 -19.30 20.99 23.45
N VAL A 361 -18.70 19.84 23.24
CA VAL A 361 -18.34 18.87 24.26
C VAL A 361 -16.96 19.21 24.79
N SER A 362 -16.84 19.23 26.10
CA SER A 362 -15.51 19.38 26.70
C SER A 362 -14.62 18.19 26.36
N ARG A 363 -13.31 18.43 26.19
CA ARG A 363 -12.34 17.34 25.95
C ARG A 363 -12.42 16.23 27.01
N LEU A 364 -12.78 16.61 28.24
CA LEU A 364 -12.93 15.70 29.35
C LEU A 364 -14.14 14.77 29.16
N GLU A 365 -15.29 15.31 28.79
CA GLU A 365 -16.49 14.52 28.52
C GLU A 365 -16.29 13.52 27.37
N GLY A 366 -15.68 13.96 26.26
CA GLY A 366 -15.35 13.08 25.14
C GLY A 366 -14.40 11.94 25.52
N LYS A 367 -13.40 12.21 26.39
CA LYS A 367 -12.48 11.20 26.91
C LYS A 367 -13.20 10.18 27.80
N LEU A 368 -14.03 10.64 28.71
CA LEU A 368 -14.80 9.78 29.61
C LEU A 368 -15.84 8.93 28.87
N CYS A 369 -16.51 9.53 27.89
CA CYS A 369 -17.44 8.80 27.03
C CYS A 369 -16.71 7.68 26.24
N ARG A 370 -15.52 7.95 25.68
CA ARG A 370 -14.71 6.94 25.00
C ARG A 370 -14.34 5.77 25.90
N TYR A 371 -13.93 6.04 27.15
CA TYR A 371 -13.63 4.99 28.12
C TYR A 371 -14.85 4.13 28.42
N LEU A 372 -15.99 4.76 28.66
CA LEU A 372 -17.23 4.07 28.97
C LEU A 372 -17.79 3.24 27.83
N LEU A 373 -17.68 3.71 26.58
CA LEU A 373 -18.08 2.96 25.38
C LEU A 373 -17.20 1.74 25.15
N LYS A 374 -15.90 1.86 25.42
CA LYS A 374 -14.92 0.78 25.16
C LYS A 374 -14.90 -0.25 26.30
N TYR A 375 -15.09 0.20 27.52
CA TYR A 375 -15.06 -0.60 28.74
C TYR A 375 -16.30 -0.27 29.62
N PRO A 376 -17.51 -0.75 29.26
CA PRO A 376 -18.74 -0.46 29.97
C PRO A 376 -18.72 -0.87 31.45
N GLU A 377 -17.91 -1.89 31.77
CA GLU A 377 -17.71 -2.37 33.15
C GLU A 377 -17.12 -1.31 34.08
N LEU A 378 -16.50 -0.26 33.57
CA LEU A 378 -16.03 0.88 34.38
C LEU A 378 -17.20 1.54 35.16
N TRP A 379 -18.41 1.51 34.59
CA TRP A 379 -19.58 2.04 35.24
C TRP A 379 -19.97 1.24 36.49
N SER A 380 -19.95 -0.08 36.43
CA SER A 380 -20.29 -0.96 37.54
C SER A 380 -19.24 -0.99 38.67
N ARG A 381 -18.01 -0.50 38.36
CA ARG A 381 -16.91 -0.40 39.35
C ARG A 381 -16.85 0.95 40.07
N LEU A 382 -17.77 1.87 39.77
CA LEU A 382 -17.88 3.11 40.53
C LEU A 382 -18.37 2.78 41.94
N ASP A 383 -17.71 3.36 42.94
CA ASP A 383 -18.08 3.20 44.35
C ASP A 383 -19.36 3.99 44.69
N GLU A 384 -19.91 3.75 45.89
CA GLU A 384 -21.12 4.41 46.41
C GLU A 384 -20.95 5.94 46.58
N SER A 385 -19.77 6.50 46.31
CA SER A 385 -19.52 7.95 46.38
C SER A 385 -20.15 8.72 45.19
N PHE A 386 -20.67 8.02 44.19
CA PHE A 386 -21.47 8.59 43.11
C PHE A 386 -22.96 8.46 43.42
N GLY A 387 -23.51 9.48 44.11
CA GLY A 387 -24.91 9.50 44.51
C GLY A 387 -25.88 10.02 43.45
N GLU A 388 -27.17 10.07 43.80
CA GLU A 388 -28.25 10.51 42.88
C GLU A 388 -28.02 11.91 42.31
N ASN A 389 -27.42 12.83 43.07
CA ASN A 389 -27.16 14.20 42.63
C ASN A 389 -26.09 14.27 41.52
N GLU A 390 -25.05 13.45 41.60
CA GLU A 390 -24.02 13.34 40.57
C GLU A 390 -24.59 12.74 39.27
N LEU A 391 -25.46 11.76 39.39
CA LEU A 391 -26.18 11.13 38.28
C LEU A 391 -27.09 12.11 37.55
N LEU A 392 -27.80 12.98 38.27
CA LEU A 392 -28.62 14.04 37.67
C LEU A 392 -27.78 15.00 36.83
N LEU A 393 -26.58 15.35 37.29
CA LEU A 393 -25.65 16.19 36.51
C LEU A 393 -25.11 15.51 35.28
N ILE A 394 -24.72 14.22 35.35
CA ILE A 394 -24.26 13.43 34.22
C ILE A 394 -25.37 13.29 33.17
N ASN A 395 -26.64 13.15 33.59
CA ASN A 395 -27.77 13.09 32.65
C ASN A 395 -27.98 14.36 31.81
N ARG A 396 -27.32 15.46 32.16
CA ARG A 396 -27.32 16.72 31.37
C ARG A 396 -26.13 16.80 30.39
N CYS A 397 -25.19 15.88 30.45
CA CYS A 397 -24.09 15.81 29.51
C CYS A 397 -24.57 15.41 28.11
N GLU A 398 -24.03 16.03 27.09
CA GLU A 398 -24.44 15.74 25.69
C GLU A 398 -24.03 14.34 25.23
N LEU A 399 -22.90 13.82 25.72
CA LEU A 399 -22.38 12.51 25.33
C LEU A 399 -22.55 11.41 26.36
N LEU A 400 -22.37 11.72 27.64
CA LEU A 400 -22.41 10.69 28.71
C LEU A 400 -23.81 10.27 29.09
N SER A 401 -24.83 11.12 28.87
CA SER A 401 -26.19 10.84 29.36
C SER A 401 -26.80 9.57 28.78
N ALA A 402 -26.64 9.35 27.45
CA ALA A 402 -27.25 8.20 26.78
C ALA A 402 -26.56 6.88 27.15
N PRO A 403 -25.21 6.73 27.07
CA PRO A 403 -24.51 5.53 27.52
C PRO A 403 -24.79 5.19 28.98
N VAL A 404 -24.75 6.21 29.89
CA VAL A 404 -24.98 6.02 31.31
C VAL A 404 -26.40 5.51 31.59
N LYS A 405 -27.43 6.07 30.96
CA LYS A 405 -28.82 5.60 31.08
C LYS A 405 -28.98 4.14 30.62
N GLN A 406 -28.27 3.71 29.60
CA GLN A 406 -28.32 2.31 29.16
C GLN A 406 -27.65 1.38 30.18
N LEU A 407 -26.49 1.77 30.71
CA LEU A 407 -25.75 0.99 31.71
C LEU A 407 -26.44 0.95 33.08
N GLN A 408 -27.20 1.98 33.45
CA GLN A 408 -28.06 1.95 34.62
C GLN A 408 -29.18 0.90 34.53
N LYS A 409 -29.76 0.75 33.35
CA LYS A 409 -30.80 -0.26 33.07
C LYS A 409 -30.25 -1.67 32.89
N HIS A 410 -29.05 -1.77 32.37
CA HIS A 410 -28.41 -3.02 31.99
C HIS A 410 -26.91 -2.97 32.34
N PRO A 411 -26.51 -3.23 33.58
CA PRO A 411 -25.15 -3.04 34.08
C PRO A 411 -24.10 -4.00 33.46
N THR A 412 -24.54 -5.07 32.83
CA THR A 412 -23.67 -6.12 32.26
C THR A 412 -23.47 -6.01 30.75
N LEU A 413 -23.91 -4.91 30.12
CA LEU A 413 -23.73 -4.72 28.68
C LEU A 413 -22.25 -4.68 28.31
N GLY A 414 -21.88 -5.39 27.23
CA GLY A 414 -20.61 -5.24 26.56
C GLY A 414 -20.57 -4.02 25.63
N SER A 415 -19.37 -3.65 25.14
CA SER A 415 -19.15 -2.50 24.26
C SER A 415 -20.02 -2.52 23.01
N GLU A 416 -20.11 -3.67 22.32
CA GLU A 416 -20.91 -3.82 21.10
C GLU A 416 -22.41 -3.72 21.37
N GLU A 417 -22.91 -4.35 22.44
CA GLU A 417 -24.31 -4.32 22.83
C GLU A 417 -24.75 -2.91 23.25
N LEU A 418 -23.87 -2.19 23.96
CA LEU A 418 -24.10 -0.80 24.34
C LEU A 418 -24.23 0.08 23.10
N LEU A 419 -23.33 -0.09 22.13
CA LEU A 419 -23.37 0.69 20.89
C LEU A 419 -24.64 0.43 20.07
N VAL A 420 -25.09 -0.82 19.98
CA VAL A 420 -26.36 -1.19 19.32
C VAL A 420 -27.56 -0.47 19.96
N ARG A 421 -27.57 -0.32 21.29
CA ARG A 421 -28.67 0.38 22.00
C ARG A 421 -28.62 1.90 21.85
N LEU A 422 -27.49 2.44 21.40
CA LEU A 422 -27.30 3.86 21.15
C LEU A 422 -27.57 4.26 19.68
N ILE A 423 -28.02 3.33 18.82
CA ILE A 423 -28.16 3.56 17.37
C ILE A 423 -29.13 4.71 17.03
N ASP A 424 -30.15 4.93 17.85
CA ASP A 424 -31.13 6.00 17.66
C ASP A 424 -30.74 7.33 18.29
N GLU A 425 -29.61 7.39 19.00
CA GLU A 425 -29.15 8.61 19.65
C GLU A 425 -28.58 9.60 18.61
N PRO A 426 -28.81 10.92 18.78
CA PRO A 426 -28.29 11.92 17.85
C PRO A 426 -26.76 11.94 17.73
N ALA A 427 -26.04 11.48 18.76
CA ALA A 427 -24.59 11.43 18.82
C ALA A 427 -24.01 10.09 18.36
N TYR A 428 -24.78 9.19 17.75
CA TYR A 428 -24.33 7.85 17.39
C TYR A 428 -23.07 7.83 16.51
N ASP A 429 -23.02 8.66 15.48
CA ASP A 429 -21.84 8.74 14.59
C ASP A 429 -20.58 9.18 15.36
N TYR A 430 -20.75 10.07 16.35
CA TYR A 430 -19.66 10.50 17.22
C TYR A 430 -19.23 9.39 18.19
N PHE A 431 -20.14 8.56 18.68
CA PHE A 431 -19.80 7.38 19.47
C PHE A 431 -18.98 6.37 18.69
N CYS A 432 -19.31 6.12 17.42
CA CYS A 432 -18.53 5.28 16.53
C CYS A 432 -17.11 5.84 16.32
N ASP A 433 -16.96 7.16 16.12
CA ASP A 433 -15.66 7.83 16.00
C ASP A 433 -14.83 7.71 17.29
N LEU A 434 -15.44 7.83 18.45
CA LEU A 434 -14.76 7.67 19.74
C LEU A 434 -14.26 6.24 19.97
N LEU A 435 -15.03 5.22 19.58
CA LEU A 435 -14.63 3.82 19.68
C LEU A 435 -13.45 3.47 18.77
N GLY A 436 -13.38 4.07 17.59
CA GLY A 436 -12.28 3.88 16.64
C GLY A 436 -10.93 4.42 17.12
N LYS A 437 -10.89 5.28 18.16
CA LYS A 437 -9.66 5.86 18.69
C LYS A 437 -8.97 4.89 19.66
N PRO A 438 -7.65 4.66 19.52
CA PRO A 438 -6.93 3.77 20.44
C PRO A 438 -6.92 4.33 21.88
N VAL A 439 -6.92 3.42 22.85
CA VAL A 439 -6.71 3.72 24.27
C VAL A 439 -5.44 3.00 24.69
N GLU A 440 -4.42 3.76 25.07
CA GLU A 440 -3.03 3.27 25.30
C GLU A 440 -2.68 3.20 26.79
N ILE A 441 -3.66 2.98 27.67
CA ILE A 441 -3.45 2.87 29.13
C ILE A 441 -4.03 1.56 29.64
N GLU A 442 -3.44 1.01 30.71
CA GLU A 442 -3.90 -0.19 31.39
C GLU A 442 -5.26 0.05 32.08
N ILE A 443 -6.05 -1.03 32.26
CA ILE A 443 -7.43 -0.91 32.74
C ILE A 443 -7.52 -0.37 34.16
N GLU A 444 -6.56 -0.69 35.02
CA GLU A 444 -6.49 -0.18 36.41
C GLU A 444 -6.23 1.33 36.44
N GLU A 445 -5.35 1.82 35.61
CA GLU A 445 -5.02 3.23 35.49
C GLU A 445 -6.18 4.02 34.88
N MET A 446 -6.86 3.40 33.88
CA MET A 446 -8.07 3.94 33.28
C MET A 446 -9.22 4.08 34.27
N GLU A 447 -9.41 3.10 35.16
CA GLU A 447 -10.46 3.17 36.23
C GLU A 447 -10.25 4.36 37.14
N ILE A 448 -9.03 4.59 37.60
CA ILE A 448 -8.66 5.75 38.43
C ILE A 448 -8.93 7.04 37.68
N GLU A 449 -8.48 7.13 36.43
CA GLU A 449 -8.65 8.32 35.60
C GLU A 449 -10.13 8.61 35.27
N PHE A 450 -10.90 7.56 35.02
CA PHE A 450 -12.35 7.66 34.78
C PHE A 450 -13.09 8.20 36.00
N ARG A 451 -12.82 7.67 37.18
CA ARG A 451 -13.41 8.09 38.45
C ARG A 451 -13.08 9.54 38.79
N GLU A 452 -11.81 9.92 38.71
CA GLU A 452 -11.40 11.32 38.94
C GLU A 452 -11.96 12.26 37.86
N GLY A 453 -12.00 11.83 36.62
CA GLY A 453 -12.55 12.60 35.51
C GLY A 453 -14.04 12.89 35.70
N LEU A 454 -14.83 11.90 36.14
CA LEU A 454 -16.24 12.10 36.47
C LEU A 454 -16.43 13.08 37.62
N ARG A 455 -15.63 12.98 38.69
CA ARG A 455 -15.68 13.94 39.81
C ARG A 455 -15.38 15.38 39.38
N ARG A 456 -14.38 15.57 38.53
CA ARG A 456 -14.05 16.89 37.96
C ARG A 456 -15.16 17.42 37.04
N LEU A 457 -15.80 16.55 36.27
CA LEU A 457 -16.90 16.91 35.39
C LEU A 457 -18.13 17.35 36.21
N THR A 458 -18.53 16.58 37.21
CA THR A 458 -19.66 16.90 38.06
C THR A 458 -19.45 18.18 38.90
N LEU A 459 -18.23 18.42 39.39
CA LEU A 459 -17.90 19.69 40.07
C LEU A 459 -18.07 20.90 39.14
N LYS A 460 -17.60 20.80 37.90
CA LYS A 460 -17.78 21.87 36.92
C LYS A 460 -19.25 22.12 36.59
N LEU A 461 -20.04 21.06 36.45
CA LEU A 461 -21.46 21.18 36.18
C LEU A 461 -22.21 21.83 37.38
N LYS A 462 -21.84 21.49 38.62
CA LYS A 462 -22.35 22.17 39.83
C LYS A 462 -22.02 23.65 39.87
N GLU A 463 -20.76 24.02 39.61
CA GLU A 463 -20.34 25.43 39.52
C GLU A 463 -21.10 26.19 38.42
N GLN A 464 -21.43 25.53 37.32
CA GLN A 464 -22.17 26.12 36.23
C GLN A 464 -23.64 26.33 36.56
N GLU A 465 -24.26 25.38 37.26
CA GLU A 465 -25.62 25.46 37.77
C GLU A 465 -25.80 26.58 38.80
N GLU A 466 -24.83 26.74 39.71
CA GLU A 466 -24.81 27.85 40.67
C GLU A 466 -24.65 29.22 40.00
N LEU A 467 -23.96 29.30 38.87
CA LEU A 467 -23.80 30.53 38.10
C LEU A 467 -25.01 30.89 37.24
N ASP A 468 -25.81 29.89 36.86
CA ASP A 468 -27.01 30.05 36.03
C ASP A 468 -28.30 30.15 36.88
N SER A 469 -28.20 30.02 38.20
CA SER A 469 -29.37 30.09 39.10
C SER A 469 -29.95 31.52 39.15
N PRO A 470 -31.31 31.65 39.09
CA PRO A 470 -31.99 32.95 39.05
C PRO A 470 -31.73 33.84 40.28
N ASP A 471 -31.43 33.27 41.43
CA ASP A 471 -31.20 34.01 42.66
C ASP A 471 -29.94 34.88 42.61
N LYS A 472 -28.89 34.48 41.88
CA LYS A 472 -27.68 35.31 41.67
C LYS A 472 -27.85 36.40 40.61
N LEU A 473 -28.81 36.27 39.70
CA LEU A 473 -29.15 37.29 38.72
C LEU A 473 -29.89 38.47 39.38
N ASN A 474 -30.62 38.24 40.49
CA ASN A 474 -31.33 39.26 41.20
C ASN A 474 -30.45 40.10 42.18
N GLU A 475 -29.24 39.64 42.52
CA GLU A 475 -28.26 40.39 43.31
C GLU A 475 -27.47 41.43 42.54
N VAL A 476 -27.64 41.51 41.22
CA VAL A 476 -26.88 42.45 40.38
C VAL A 476 -27.60 43.80 40.31
N ALA A 477 -27.22 44.70 41.24
CA ALA A 477 -27.88 45.98 41.43
C ALA A 477 -27.46 47.09 40.41
N SER A 478 -26.50 46.86 39.51
CA SER A 478 -26.05 47.89 38.57
C SER A 478 -25.55 47.35 37.23
N ILE A 479 -25.57 48.19 36.16
CA ILE A 479 -25.05 47.87 34.85
C ILE A 479 -23.53 47.52 34.86
N SER A 480 -22.79 48.11 35.82
CA SER A 480 -21.35 47.83 36.00
C SER A 480 -21.10 46.41 36.55
N ASP A 481 -21.98 45.93 37.42
CA ASP A 481 -21.93 44.60 38.00
C ASP A 481 -22.35 43.53 36.95
N LEU A 482 -23.32 43.86 36.10
CA LEU A 482 -23.72 43.03 34.94
C LEU A 482 -22.55 42.86 33.97
N LYS A 483 -21.82 43.93 33.65
CA LYS A 483 -20.64 43.88 32.79
C LYS A 483 -19.50 43.05 33.43
N ARG A 484 -19.26 43.16 34.73
CA ARG A 484 -18.30 42.33 35.45
C ARG A 484 -18.71 40.86 35.48
N PHE A 485 -19.98 40.59 35.68
CA PHE A 485 -20.56 39.24 35.67
C PHE A 485 -20.41 38.60 34.28
N VAL A 486 -20.77 39.31 33.20
CA VAL A 486 -20.65 38.86 31.83
C VAL A 486 -19.17 38.66 31.44
N SER A 487 -18.27 39.52 31.89
CA SER A 487 -16.82 39.38 31.65
C SER A 487 -16.23 38.18 32.41
N ARG A 488 -16.68 37.91 33.66
CA ARG A 488 -16.29 36.69 34.39
C ARG A 488 -16.84 35.43 33.74
N LYS A 489 -18.08 35.44 33.22
CA LYS A 489 -18.68 34.35 32.47
C LYS A 489 -17.91 34.07 31.13
N LYS A 490 -17.55 35.11 30.39
CA LYS A 490 -16.72 34.99 29.16
C LYS A 490 -15.30 34.47 29.44
N ASN A 491 -14.63 34.96 30.49
CA ASN A 491 -13.26 34.51 30.85
C ASN A 491 -13.22 33.09 31.43
N LYS A 492 -14.30 32.60 32.06
CA LYS A 492 -14.41 31.20 32.52
C LYS A 492 -14.70 30.25 31.36
N ILE A 493 -15.51 30.66 30.37
CA ILE A 493 -15.82 29.88 29.17
C ILE A 493 -14.60 29.76 28.21
N SER A 494 -13.74 30.77 28.14
CA SER A 494 -12.52 30.75 27.30
C SER A 494 -11.36 29.93 27.90
N LYS A 495 -11.47 29.49 29.15
CA LYS A 495 -10.50 28.63 29.85
C LYS A 495 -10.97 27.17 29.98
N LEU A 496 -12.14 26.83 29.47
CA LEU A 496 -12.72 25.50 29.32
C LEU A 496 -12.49 24.98 27.87
#